data_3ec08f89e48190ef9c9f2244c9f8836f
#
_entry.id   3ec08f89e48190ef9c9f2244c9f8836f
#
_cell.length_a   1.000
_cell.length_b   1.000
_cell.length_c   1.000
_cell.angle_alpha   90.00
_cell.angle_beta   90.00
_cell.angle_gamma   90.00
#
_symmetry.space_group_name_H-M   'P 1'
#
loop_
_entity.id
_entity.type
_entity.pdbx_description
1 polymer ?
#
loop_
_entity_poly.entity_id
_entity_poly.type
_entity_poly.pdbx_seq_one_letter_code
_entity_poly.pdbx_strand_id
1 'polypeptide(L)'
;ARYNEGFELSRADRERAQLDALRMRFNNLKPRLTALSKVAEEQGIAAIESIDDVVPLLFPHTVYKSYPLSFLEQGRFDRLTKWLASLTTSDLSKVDLAGVDTIDGWIQALEKGSDLAPIHTFGTSGKLSIIPRTKEHLRVTVTINARCIRDFNGADSGPDLLTHHMPLIAPSYRYGGSSIARGMNLMAELYGGGEALFLYPDAYFSADVLSLAGRLRAAEARGEAGQLE
;
A
#
# COMPACT_ATOMS: atom_id res chain seq x y z
N ALA A 1 -13.07 22.41 -0.58
CA ALA A 1 -11.93 23.31 -0.64
C ALA A 1 -11.23 23.12 -1.97
N ARG A 2 -10.85 24.16 -2.67
CA ARG A 2 -10.03 24.05 -3.86
C ARG A 2 -8.64 23.57 -3.45
N TYR A 3 -8.02 22.70 -4.20
CA TYR A 3 -6.72 22.12 -3.86
C TYR A 3 -5.63 23.18 -3.65
N ASN A 4 -5.68 24.26 -4.43
CA ASN A 4 -4.76 25.40 -4.32
C ASN A 4 -4.83 26.13 -2.97
N GLU A 5 -6.00 26.14 -2.32
CA GLU A 5 -6.17 26.77 -1.00
C GLU A 5 -5.22 26.19 0.06
N GLY A 6 -4.86 24.90 -0.06
CA GLY A 6 -3.92 24.24 0.85
C GLY A 6 -2.46 24.72 0.70
N PHE A 7 -2.04 25.12 -0.51
CA PHE A 7 -0.71 25.66 -0.77
C PHE A 7 -0.60 27.15 -0.41
N GLU A 8 -1.72 27.86 -0.41
CA GLU A 8 -1.81 29.27 -0.03
C GLU A 8 -1.85 29.48 1.50
N LEU A 9 -2.09 28.42 2.26
CA LEU A 9 -2.09 28.49 3.73
C LEU A 9 -0.70 28.88 4.26
N SER A 10 -0.69 29.70 5.29
CA SER A 10 0.52 29.96 6.06
C SER A 10 1.09 28.64 6.61
N ARG A 11 2.39 28.61 6.91
CA ARG A 11 3.02 27.44 7.54
C ARG A 11 2.27 27.04 8.84
N ALA A 12 1.94 28.02 9.66
CA ALA A 12 1.26 27.79 10.93
C ALA A 12 -0.14 27.19 10.75
N ASP A 13 -0.89 27.64 9.74
CA ASP A 13 -2.22 27.10 9.46
C ASP A 13 -2.16 25.68 8.89
N ARG A 14 -1.15 25.38 8.07
CA ARG A 14 -0.90 24.02 7.58
C ARG A 14 -0.55 23.06 8.72
N GLU A 15 0.38 23.46 9.60
CA GLU A 15 0.77 22.65 10.76
C GLU A 15 -0.41 22.40 11.69
N ARG A 16 -1.27 23.40 11.91
CA ARG A 16 -2.51 23.27 12.68
C ARG A 16 -3.46 22.25 12.03
N ALA A 17 -3.74 22.40 10.74
CA ALA A 17 -4.61 21.49 10.02
C ALA A 17 -4.06 20.04 9.99
N GLN A 18 -2.74 19.87 9.87
CA GLN A 18 -2.08 18.58 9.96
C GLN A 18 -2.24 17.96 11.35
N LEU A 19 -2.00 18.73 12.40
CA LEU A 19 -2.14 18.26 13.78
C LEU A 19 -3.57 17.83 14.08
N ASP A 20 -4.56 18.60 13.67
CA ASP A 20 -5.98 18.26 13.86
C ASP A 20 -6.35 16.98 13.11
N ALA A 21 -5.86 16.80 11.88
CA ALA A 21 -6.05 15.58 11.12
C ALA A 21 -5.37 14.36 11.77
N LEU A 22 -4.16 14.53 12.34
CA LEU A 22 -3.44 13.48 13.05
C LEU A 22 -4.18 13.07 14.34
N ARG A 23 -4.68 14.03 15.11
CA ARG A 23 -5.51 13.78 16.31
C ARG A 23 -6.77 12.99 15.97
N MET A 24 -7.50 13.46 14.98
CA MET A 24 -8.71 12.76 14.51
C MET A 24 -8.40 11.34 14.06
N ARG A 25 -7.34 11.16 13.28
CA ARG A 25 -6.92 9.84 12.79
C ARG A 25 -6.47 8.91 13.92
N PHE A 26 -5.66 9.41 14.85
CA PHE A 26 -5.21 8.63 16.01
C PHE A 26 -6.38 8.17 16.86
N ASN A 27 -7.30 9.07 17.23
CA ASN A 27 -8.48 8.75 18.04
C ASN A 27 -9.41 7.73 17.37
N ASN A 28 -9.50 7.77 16.03
CA ASN A 28 -10.30 6.82 15.27
C ASN A 28 -9.60 5.44 15.14
N LEU A 29 -8.29 5.42 14.94
CA LEU A 29 -7.54 4.18 14.63
C LEU A 29 -7.09 3.45 15.89
N LYS A 30 -6.66 4.14 16.95
CA LYS A 30 -6.12 3.53 18.16
C LYS A 30 -7.04 2.43 18.75
N PRO A 31 -8.35 2.63 18.92
CA PRO A 31 -9.23 1.59 19.47
C PRO A 31 -9.51 0.43 18.51
N ARG A 32 -9.19 0.59 17.21
CA ARG A 32 -9.54 -0.37 16.15
C ARG A 32 -8.33 -1.09 15.55
N LEU A 33 -7.13 -0.58 15.74
CA LEU A 33 -5.90 -1.10 15.15
C LEU A 33 -4.99 -1.61 16.28
N THR A 34 -5.01 -2.91 16.51
CA THR A 34 -4.27 -3.57 17.60
C THR A 34 -2.79 -3.22 17.62
N ALA A 35 -2.14 -3.15 16.46
CA ALA A 35 -0.73 -2.80 16.36
C ALA A 35 -0.48 -1.35 16.83
N LEU A 36 -1.34 -0.40 16.47
CA LEU A 36 -1.21 1.00 16.90
C LEU A 36 -1.47 1.14 18.39
N SER A 37 -2.49 0.45 18.93
CA SER A 37 -2.79 0.46 20.36
C SER A 37 -1.57 0.04 21.18
N LYS A 38 -0.95 -1.08 20.82
CA LYS A 38 0.25 -1.59 21.49
C LYS A 38 1.43 -0.61 21.46
N VAL A 39 1.75 -0.08 20.27
CA VAL A 39 2.83 0.89 20.14
C VAL A 39 2.54 2.15 20.95
N ALA A 40 1.31 2.66 20.94
CA ALA A 40 0.93 3.83 21.72
C ALA A 40 1.07 3.58 23.24
N GLU A 41 0.69 2.41 23.72
CA GLU A 41 0.87 1.99 25.13
C GLU A 41 2.35 1.88 25.50
N GLU A 42 3.16 1.22 24.67
CA GLU A 42 4.61 1.07 24.85
C GLU A 42 5.35 2.42 24.87
N GLN A 43 4.89 3.39 24.09
CA GLN A 43 5.45 4.74 24.02
C GLN A 43 4.83 5.71 25.04
N GLY A 44 3.82 5.31 25.81
CA GLY A 44 3.13 6.14 26.78
C GLY A 44 2.29 7.27 26.14
N ILE A 45 1.92 7.12 24.87
CA ILE A 45 1.17 8.15 24.11
C ILE A 45 -0.32 7.90 24.23
N ALA A 46 -0.97 8.71 25.08
CA ALA A 46 -2.42 8.66 25.27
C ALA A 46 -3.18 9.49 24.24
N ALA A 47 -2.64 10.66 23.86
CA ALA A 47 -3.19 11.62 22.91
C ALA A 47 -2.07 12.25 22.07
N ILE A 48 -2.42 12.85 20.94
CA ILE A 48 -1.48 13.60 20.09
C ILE A 48 -1.57 15.08 20.46
N GLU A 49 -0.52 15.60 21.08
CA GLU A 49 -0.41 17.02 21.47
C GLU A 49 0.37 17.81 20.40
N SER A 50 1.35 17.19 19.77
CA SER A 50 2.21 17.76 18.74
C SER A 50 2.35 16.81 17.53
N ILE A 51 2.89 17.30 16.42
CA ILE A 51 3.21 16.47 15.24
C ILE A 51 4.31 15.43 15.61
N ASP A 52 5.23 15.79 16.48
CA ASP A 52 6.35 14.94 16.90
C ASP A 52 5.90 13.68 17.66
N ASP A 53 4.75 13.74 18.35
CA ASP A 53 4.17 12.57 19.05
C ASP A 53 3.81 11.43 18.10
N VAL A 54 3.65 11.73 16.81
CA VAL A 54 3.33 10.72 15.80
C VAL A 54 4.56 9.91 15.38
N VAL A 55 5.76 10.48 15.50
CA VAL A 55 7.00 9.83 15.02
C VAL A 55 7.22 8.44 15.63
N PRO A 56 7.14 8.24 16.96
CA PRO A 56 7.29 6.93 17.58
C PRO A 56 6.11 5.97 17.30
N LEU A 57 5.00 6.46 16.78
CA LEU A 57 3.84 5.64 16.38
C LEU A 57 3.93 5.12 14.94
N LEU A 58 4.90 5.59 14.16
CA LEU A 58 5.10 5.13 12.79
C LEU A 58 5.64 3.71 12.78
N PHE A 59 4.97 2.84 12.03
CA PHE A 59 5.43 1.46 11.89
C PHE A 59 6.70 1.39 11.05
N PRO A 60 7.79 0.78 11.55
CA PRO A 60 8.96 0.51 10.75
C PRO A 60 8.61 -0.47 9.62
N HIS A 61 9.33 -0.40 8.51
CA HIS A 61 9.08 -1.25 7.33
C HIS A 61 9.11 -2.76 7.64
N THR A 62 9.80 -3.16 8.71
CA THR A 62 9.88 -4.55 9.20
C THR A 62 8.55 -5.09 9.70
N VAL A 63 7.64 -4.24 10.17
CA VAL A 63 6.28 -4.64 10.59
C VAL A 63 5.52 -5.30 9.44
N TYR A 64 5.64 -4.75 8.23
CA TYR A 64 4.94 -5.28 7.04
C TYR A 64 5.50 -6.59 6.50
N LYS A 65 6.54 -7.13 7.11
CA LYS A 65 7.13 -8.45 6.84
C LYS A 65 7.41 -9.24 8.12
N SER A 66 6.70 -8.94 9.21
CA SER A 66 6.88 -9.61 10.51
C SER A 66 6.24 -11.01 10.57
N TYR A 67 5.43 -11.40 9.58
CA TYR A 67 4.88 -12.77 9.52
C TYR A 67 5.98 -13.82 9.41
N PRO A 68 5.83 -15.04 9.96
CA PRO A 68 6.75 -16.15 9.73
C PRO A 68 6.82 -16.54 8.26
N LEU A 69 8.02 -16.72 7.69
CA LEU A 69 8.19 -17.09 6.29
C LEU A 69 7.49 -18.42 5.97
N SER A 70 7.46 -19.35 6.94
CA SER A 70 6.75 -20.63 6.82
C SER A 70 5.25 -20.49 6.51
N PHE A 71 4.62 -19.34 6.76
CA PHE A 71 3.24 -19.14 6.35
C PHE A 71 3.10 -19.12 4.82
N LEU A 72 4.07 -18.54 4.12
CA LEU A 72 4.10 -18.56 2.65
C LEU A 72 4.55 -19.93 2.12
N GLU A 73 5.61 -20.50 2.71
CA GLU A 73 6.19 -21.77 2.26
C GLU A 73 5.24 -22.97 2.40
N GLN A 74 4.36 -22.93 3.40
CA GLN A 74 3.40 -23.99 3.70
C GLN A 74 1.97 -23.67 3.24
N GLY A 75 1.76 -22.57 2.51
CA GLY A 75 0.44 -22.14 2.06
C GLY A 75 -0.53 -21.80 3.21
N ARG A 76 -0.01 -21.36 4.37
CA ARG A 76 -0.82 -21.06 5.56
C ARG A 76 -1.47 -19.68 5.45
N PHE A 77 -2.27 -19.49 4.39
CA PHE A 77 -2.94 -18.21 4.11
C PHE A 77 -3.96 -17.83 5.17
N ASP A 78 -4.52 -18.79 5.90
CA ASP A 78 -5.34 -18.57 7.10
C ASP A 78 -4.58 -17.79 8.20
N ARG A 79 -3.33 -18.19 8.44
CA ARG A 79 -2.45 -17.55 9.43
C ARG A 79 -1.96 -16.18 8.94
N LEU A 80 -1.65 -16.09 7.63
CA LEU A 80 -1.23 -14.86 7.01
C LEU A 80 -2.35 -13.80 7.04
N THR A 81 -3.61 -14.21 6.82
CA THR A 81 -4.78 -13.33 6.93
C THR A 81 -4.97 -12.83 8.37
N LYS A 82 -4.82 -13.71 9.38
CA LYS A 82 -4.88 -13.31 10.80
C LYS A 82 -3.80 -12.32 11.18
N TRP A 83 -2.57 -12.53 10.67
CA TRP A 83 -1.48 -11.55 10.86
C TRP A 83 -1.82 -10.22 10.20
N LEU A 84 -2.30 -10.22 8.93
CA LEU A 84 -2.66 -8.99 8.23
C LEU A 84 -3.79 -8.23 8.93
N ALA A 85 -4.76 -8.93 9.52
CA ALA A 85 -5.85 -8.34 10.29
C ALA A 85 -5.37 -7.52 11.51
N SER A 86 -4.19 -7.82 12.06
CA SER A 86 -3.60 -7.02 13.14
C SER A 86 -3.06 -5.66 12.66
N LEU A 87 -2.87 -5.49 11.35
CA LEU A 87 -2.29 -4.30 10.71
C LEU A 87 -3.32 -3.45 9.94
N THR A 88 -4.60 -3.81 9.98
CA THR A 88 -5.67 -3.10 9.28
C THR A 88 -6.93 -3.01 10.13
N THR A 89 -7.77 -2.04 9.81
CA THR A 89 -9.13 -1.93 10.38
C THR A 89 -10.19 -2.51 9.45
N SER A 90 -9.80 -3.05 8.30
CA SER A 90 -10.69 -3.72 7.36
C SER A 90 -11.21 -5.03 7.94
N ASP A 91 -12.48 -5.32 7.70
CA ASP A 91 -13.08 -6.60 8.08
C ASP A 91 -12.66 -7.69 7.08
N LEU A 92 -11.87 -8.66 7.55
CA LEU A 92 -11.40 -9.81 6.77
C LEU A 92 -12.21 -11.09 7.02
N SER A 93 -13.28 -11.04 7.80
CA SER A 93 -14.10 -12.21 8.15
C SER A 93 -14.82 -12.85 6.97
N LYS A 94 -15.02 -12.09 5.89
CA LYS A 94 -15.70 -12.52 4.65
C LYS A 94 -14.73 -13.00 3.56
N VAL A 95 -13.43 -13.02 3.85
CA VAL A 95 -12.44 -13.48 2.87
C VAL A 95 -12.50 -15.00 2.76
N ASP A 96 -12.90 -15.48 1.59
CA ASP A 96 -12.91 -16.90 1.27
C ASP A 96 -11.54 -17.36 0.79
N LEU A 97 -10.95 -18.29 1.52
CA LEU A 97 -9.64 -18.87 1.23
C LEU A 97 -9.73 -20.30 0.63
N ALA A 98 -10.92 -20.76 0.29
CA ALA A 98 -11.08 -22.09 -0.32
C ALA A 98 -10.34 -22.17 -1.66
N GLY A 99 -9.46 -23.15 -1.79
CA GLY A 99 -8.64 -23.36 -3.00
C GLY A 99 -7.52 -22.34 -3.22
N VAL A 100 -7.23 -21.50 -2.25
CA VAL A 100 -6.10 -20.54 -2.32
C VAL A 100 -4.81 -21.27 -1.96
N ASP A 101 -3.91 -21.39 -2.92
CA ASP A 101 -2.62 -22.08 -2.82
C ASP A 101 -1.41 -21.21 -3.22
N THR A 102 -1.66 -19.98 -3.69
CA THR A 102 -0.63 -19.02 -4.14
C THR A 102 -0.77 -17.66 -3.44
N ILE A 103 0.32 -16.89 -3.39
CA ILE A 103 0.32 -15.53 -2.84
C ILE A 103 -0.58 -14.62 -3.68
N ASP A 104 -0.51 -14.74 -4.99
CA ASP A 104 -1.34 -13.96 -5.91
C ASP A 104 -2.82 -14.30 -5.74
N GLY A 105 -3.16 -15.58 -5.59
CA GLY A 105 -4.51 -16.03 -5.27
C GLY A 105 -5.02 -15.51 -3.93
N TRP A 106 -4.16 -15.48 -2.91
CA TRP A 106 -4.49 -14.91 -1.61
C TRP A 106 -4.76 -13.40 -1.67
N ILE A 107 -3.93 -12.65 -2.41
CA ILE A 107 -4.15 -11.21 -2.63
C ILE A 107 -5.50 -10.97 -3.32
N GLN A 108 -5.83 -11.76 -4.35
CA GLN A 108 -7.12 -11.67 -5.04
C GLN A 108 -8.30 -12.01 -4.12
N ALA A 109 -8.16 -13.02 -3.26
CA ALA A 109 -9.19 -13.37 -2.28
C ALA A 109 -9.44 -12.23 -1.27
N LEU A 110 -8.38 -11.57 -0.79
CA LEU A 110 -8.50 -10.38 0.05
C LEU A 110 -9.23 -9.24 -0.65
N GLU A 111 -8.91 -8.98 -1.91
CA GLU A 111 -9.57 -7.94 -2.70
C GLU A 111 -11.05 -8.22 -2.96
N LYS A 112 -11.38 -9.48 -3.20
CA LYS A 112 -12.76 -9.89 -3.43
C LYS A 112 -13.61 -9.85 -2.16
N GLY A 113 -13.03 -10.28 -1.02
CA GLY A 113 -13.74 -10.44 0.24
C GLY A 113 -13.68 -9.23 1.17
N SER A 114 -12.97 -8.15 0.80
CA SER A 114 -12.82 -6.95 1.64
C SER A 114 -12.65 -5.67 0.82
N ASP A 115 -12.49 -4.54 1.52
CA ASP A 115 -12.14 -3.25 0.92
C ASP A 115 -10.62 -3.09 0.66
N LEU A 116 -9.81 -4.10 0.97
CA LEU A 116 -8.37 -4.06 0.75
C LEU A 116 -8.01 -4.13 -0.73
N ALA A 117 -6.92 -3.44 -1.06
CA ALA A 117 -6.09 -3.62 -2.23
C ALA A 117 -4.63 -3.72 -1.75
N PRO A 118 -4.22 -4.87 -1.17
CA PRO A 118 -2.90 -4.99 -0.61
C PRO A 118 -1.82 -4.76 -1.66
N ILE A 119 -0.76 -4.08 -1.26
CA ILE A 119 0.42 -3.93 -2.12
C ILE A 119 1.60 -4.68 -1.52
N HIS A 120 2.47 -5.19 -2.38
CA HIS A 120 3.70 -5.85 -1.96
C HIS A 120 4.94 -5.17 -2.55
N THR A 121 6.08 -5.40 -1.90
CA THR A 121 7.39 -4.99 -2.39
C THR A 121 8.05 -6.09 -3.22
N PHE A 122 9.23 -5.79 -3.81
CA PHE A 122 10.00 -6.72 -4.63
C PHE A 122 10.68 -7.86 -3.85
N GLY A 123 10.65 -7.85 -2.51
CA GLY A 123 11.20 -8.95 -1.71
C GLY A 123 12.72 -9.17 -1.82
N THR A 124 13.50 -8.11 -2.06
CA THR A 124 14.96 -8.18 -2.23
C THR A 124 15.71 -8.85 -1.07
N SER A 125 15.09 -8.89 0.12
CA SER A 125 15.61 -9.56 1.32
C SER A 125 15.08 -11.00 1.51
N GLY A 126 14.51 -11.62 0.47
CA GLY A 126 13.92 -12.96 0.54
C GLY A 126 12.51 -13.03 1.10
N LYS A 127 11.95 -11.91 1.55
CA LYS A 127 10.63 -11.83 2.13
C LYS A 127 9.89 -10.58 1.65
N LEU A 128 8.68 -10.74 1.14
CA LEU A 128 7.85 -9.64 0.70
C LEU A 128 7.37 -8.81 1.89
N SER A 129 7.37 -7.49 1.76
CA SER A 129 6.53 -6.66 2.63
C SER A 129 5.12 -6.63 2.05
N ILE A 130 4.11 -6.85 2.88
CA ILE A 130 2.71 -6.83 2.49
C ILE A 130 2.04 -5.69 3.26
N ILE A 131 1.58 -4.68 2.53
CA ILE A 131 1.03 -3.46 3.09
C ILE A 131 -0.49 -3.45 2.88
N PRO A 132 -1.30 -3.42 3.94
CA PRO A 132 -2.77 -3.46 3.84
C PRO A 132 -3.32 -2.09 3.44
N ARG A 133 -3.28 -1.75 2.16
CA ARG A 133 -3.96 -0.57 1.65
C ARG A 133 -5.39 -0.88 1.29
N THR A 134 -6.30 0.05 1.54
CA THR A 134 -7.67 -0.04 1.03
C THR A 134 -7.74 0.49 -0.41
N LYS A 135 -8.75 0.06 -1.17
CA LYS A 135 -9.07 0.54 -2.52
C LYS A 135 -9.23 2.07 -2.52
N GLU A 136 -9.95 2.59 -1.52
CA GLU A 136 -10.15 4.03 -1.36
C GLU A 136 -8.84 4.77 -1.08
N HIS A 137 -7.98 4.24 -0.19
CA HIS A 137 -6.68 4.84 0.11
C HIS A 137 -5.77 4.89 -1.13
N LEU A 138 -5.79 3.84 -1.95
CA LEU A 138 -5.05 3.82 -3.22
C LEU A 138 -5.58 4.89 -4.18
N ARG A 139 -6.91 5.00 -4.31
CA ARG A 139 -7.57 6.01 -5.15
C ARG A 139 -7.23 7.44 -4.71
N VAL A 140 -7.32 7.72 -3.42
CA VAL A 140 -6.93 9.03 -2.85
C VAL A 140 -5.47 9.35 -3.14
N THR A 141 -4.57 8.39 -2.95
CA THR A 141 -3.14 8.57 -3.22
C THR A 141 -2.87 8.92 -4.68
N VAL A 142 -3.47 8.18 -5.61
CA VAL A 142 -3.33 8.44 -7.06
C VAL A 142 -3.92 9.79 -7.44
N THR A 143 -5.07 10.15 -6.89
CA THR A 143 -5.71 11.45 -7.13
C THR A 143 -4.85 12.61 -6.64
N ILE A 144 -4.25 12.48 -5.44
CA ILE A 144 -3.34 13.51 -4.91
C ILE A 144 -2.11 13.65 -5.82
N ASN A 145 -1.49 12.54 -6.22
CA ASN A 145 -0.32 12.54 -7.10
C ASN A 145 -0.63 13.23 -8.44
N ALA A 146 -1.76 12.91 -9.07
CA ALA A 146 -2.18 13.53 -10.31
C ALA A 146 -2.36 15.05 -10.16
N ARG A 147 -2.98 15.49 -9.05
CA ARG A 147 -3.14 16.92 -8.75
C ARG A 147 -1.79 17.61 -8.50
N CYS A 148 -0.88 16.97 -7.76
CA CYS A 148 0.46 17.52 -7.55
C CYS A 148 1.22 17.71 -8.86
N ILE A 149 1.14 16.75 -9.80
CA ILE A 149 1.77 16.86 -11.13
C ILE A 149 1.20 18.06 -11.90
N ARG A 150 -0.12 18.25 -11.88
CA ARG A 150 -0.76 19.40 -12.50
C ARG A 150 -0.27 20.71 -11.89
N ASP A 151 -0.32 20.81 -10.57
CA ASP A 151 -0.05 22.07 -9.87
C ASP A 151 1.44 22.44 -9.85
N PHE A 152 2.34 21.46 -10.06
CA PHE A 152 3.78 21.69 -10.19
C PHE A 152 4.14 22.59 -11.37
N ASN A 153 3.37 22.54 -12.44
CA ASN A 153 3.55 23.38 -13.64
C ASN A 153 2.78 24.72 -13.57
N GLY A 154 2.18 25.05 -12.44
CA GLY A 154 1.31 26.21 -12.24
C GLY A 154 -0.14 25.87 -12.50
N ALA A 155 -1.03 26.24 -11.59
CA ALA A 155 -2.43 25.86 -11.60
C ALA A 155 -3.22 26.34 -12.85
N ASP A 156 -2.74 27.37 -13.52
CA ASP A 156 -3.38 27.99 -14.68
C ASP A 156 -2.78 27.51 -16.03
N SER A 157 -1.74 26.70 -16.01
CA SER A 157 -0.94 26.38 -17.21
C SER A 157 -1.16 24.98 -17.79
N GLY A 158 -1.89 24.10 -17.11
CA GLY A 158 -2.09 22.73 -17.55
C GLY A 158 -3.55 22.31 -17.64
N PRO A 159 -3.88 21.29 -18.43
CA PRO A 159 -5.22 20.74 -18.50
C PRO A 159 -5.63 20.17 -17.13
N ASP A 160 -6.86 20.39 -16.73
CA ASP A 160 -7.41 19.75 -15.55
C ASP A 160 -7.58 18.26 -15.81
N LEU A 161 -6.77 17.42 -15.12
CA LEU A 161 -6.79 15.97 -15.26
C LEU A 161 -8.12 15.33 -14.87
N LEU A 162 -8.98 16.07 -14.16
CA LEU A 162 -10.34 15.61 -13.84
C LEU A 162 -11.30 15.77 -15.01
N THR A 163 -10.98 16.63 -15.97
CA THR A 163 -11.82 16.96 -17.12
C THR A 163 -11.18 16.64 -18.47
N HIS A 164 -9.86 16.45 -18.50
CA HIS A 164 -9.10 16.15 -19.70
C HIS A 164 -8.40 14.80 -19.54
N HIS A 165 -8.63 13.89 -20.47
CA HIS A 165 -7.89 12.64 -20.54
C HIS A 165 -6.49 12.88 -21.08
N MET A 166 -5.50 12.26 -20.45
CA MET A 166 -4.11 12.30 -20.90
C MET A 166 -3.64 10.89 -21.22
N PRO A 167 -3.07 10.66 -22.42
CA PRO A 167 -2.41 9.39 -22.71
C PRO A 167 -1.32 9.11 -21.70
N LEU A 168 -1.33 7.89 -21.13
CA LEU A 168 -0.36 7.46 -20.14
C LEU A 168 0.61 6.48 -20.76
N ILE A 169 1.93 6.75 -20.61
CA ILE A 169 2.99 5.79 -20.91
C ILE A 169 3.52 5.26 -19.57
N ALA A 170 3.25 3.99 -19.29
CA ALA A 170 3.66 3.33 -18.06
C ALA A 170 4.78 2.31 -18.35
N PRO A 171 6.05 2.57 -17.94
CA PRO A 171 7.14 1.61 -18.10
C PRO A 171 7.04 0.50 -17.05
N SER A 172 5.90 -0.16 -16.97
CA SER A 172 5.58 -1.15 -15.94
C SER A 172 4.64 -2.24 -16.48
N TYR A 173 4.42 -3.25 -15.64
CA TYR A 173 3.34 -4.21 -15.82
C TYR A 173 1.98 -3.53 -15.58
N ARG A 174 0.99 -3.89 -16.39
CA ARG A 174 -0.39 -3.42 -16.19
C ARG A 174 -1.03 -4.08 -14.97
N TYR A 175 -0.80 -5.37 -14.78
CA TYR A 175 -1.42 -6.18 -13.74
C TYR A 175 -0.43 -6.64 -12.68
N GLY A 176 -0.92 -6.83 -11.44
CA GLY A 176 -0.14 -7.35 -10.31
C GLY A 176 -0.34 -6.57 -9.03
N GLY A 177 0.14 -7.14 -7.91
CA GLY A 177 -0.01 -6.58 -6.56
C GLY A 177 1.05 -5.53 -6.18
N SER A 178 1.98 -5.17 -7.08
CA SER A 178 2.98 -4.13 -6.76
C SER A 178 2.36 -2.74 -6.70
N SER A 179 2.93 -1.83 -5.90
CA SER A 179 2.46 -0.46 -5.79
C SER A 179 2.52 0.30 -7.12
N ILE A 180 3.54 0.02 -7.94
CA ILE A 180 3.72 0.65 -9.26
C ILE A 180 2.64 0.16 -10.23
N ALA A 181 2.47 -1.15 -10.38
CA ALA A 181 1.47 -1.70 -11.30
C ALA A 181 0.06 -1.21 -10.94
N ARG A 182 -0.32 -1.29 -9.66
CA ARG A 182 -1.63 -0.80 -9.18
C ARG A 182 -1.81 0.70 -9.37
N GLY A 183 -0.79 1.49 -9.00
CA GLY A 183 -0.86 2.94 -9.13
C GLY A 183 -0.99 3.39 -10.58
N MET A 184 -0.18 2.81 -11.47
CA MET A 184 -0.20 3.15 -12.90
C MET A 184 -1.49 2.68 -13.58
N ASN A 185 -1.99 1.48 -13.26
CA ASN A 185 -3.27 1.01 -13.80
C ASN A 185 -4.43 1.90 -13.35
N LEU A 186 -4.49 2.25 -12.06
CA LEU A 186 -5.52 3.15 -11.54
C LEU A 186 -5.39 4.57 -12.12
N MET A 187 -4.17 5.06 -12.34
CA MET A 187 -3.93 6.33 -13.04
C MET A 187 -4.48 6.29 -14.47
N ALA A 188 -4.24 5.18 -15.20
CA ALA A 188 -4.77 4.96 -16.53
C ALA A 188 -6.30 4.92 -16.56
N GLU A 189 -6.92 4.25 -15.59
CA GLU A 189 -8.38 4.18 -15.46
C GLU A 189 -9.01 5.55 -15.14
N LEU A 190 -8.40 6.32 -14.24
CA LEU A 190 -8.98 7.59 -13.80
C LEU A 190 -8.72 8.74 -14.75
N TYR A 191 -7.58 8.76 -15.42
CA TYR A 191 -7.10 9.92 -16.16
C TYR A 191 -6.69 9.62 -17.61
N GLY A 192 -6.46 8.36 -17.97
CA GLY A 192 -5.98 7.97 -19.30
C GLY A 192 -7.04 7.89 -20.37
N GLY A 193 -8.33 7.97 -20.01
CA GLY A 193 -9.43 7.90 -20.99
C GLY A 193 -9.46 6.62 -21.84
N GLY A 194 -8.84 5.54 -21.38
CA GLY A 194 -8.65 4.29 -22.14
C GLY A 194 -7.35 4.26 -22.96
N GLU A 195 -6.62 5.36 -23.07
CA GLU A 195 -5.36 5.46 -23.82
C GLU A 195 -4.17 5.34 -22.87
N ALA A 196 -3.76 4.12 -22.59
CA ALA A 196 -2.59 3.84 -21.78
C ALA A 196 -1.70 2.77 -22.44
N LEU A 197 -0.42 3.10 -22.60
CA LEU A 197 0.59 2.20 -23.12
C LEU A 197 1.41 1.66 -21.95
N PHE A 198 1.29 0.36 -21.70
CA PHE A 198 2.09 -0.35 -20.72
C PHE A 198 3.23 -1.09 -21.42
N LEU A 199 4.42 -1.12 -20.80
CA LEU A 199 5.55 -1.89 -21.33
C LEU A 199 5.21 -3.40 -21.38
N TYR A 200 4.44 -3.88 -20.41
CA TYR A 200 3.94 -5.26 -20.32
C TYR A 200 2.42 -5.25 -20.13
N PRO A 201 1.64 -5.05 -21.24
CA PRO A 201 0.19 -4.83 -21.17
C PRO A 201 -0.59 -6.07 -20.74
N ASP A 202 -0.11 -7.26 -21.13
CA ASP A 202 -0.81 -8.53 -20.92
C ASP A 202 -0.14 -9.41 -19.84
N ALA A 203 1.01 -8.98 -19.31
CA ALA A 203 1.74 -9.74 -18.31
C ALA A 203 1.35 -9.35 -16.89
N TYR A 204 1.31 -10.34 -16.00
CA TYR A 204 1.04 -10.18 -14.57
C TYR A 204 2.34 -10.14 -13.76
N PHE A 205 2.50 -9.14 -12.91
CA PHE A 205 3.63 -9.05 -12.00
C PHE A 205 3.37 -9.88 -10.75
N SER A 206 3.80 -11.14 -10.78
CA SER A 206 3.48 -12.15 -9.79
C SER A 206 4.25 -11.99 -8.48
N ALA A 207 3.53 -11.98 -7.36
CA ALA A 207 4.09 -12.00 -6.02
C ALA A 207 4.75 -13.36 -5.70
N ASP A 208 4.23 -14.46 -6.24
CA ASP A 208 4.81 -15.79 -6.08
C ASP A 208 6.19 -15.89 -6.72
N VAL A 209 6.33 -15.40 -7.97
CA VAL A 209 7.61 -15.37 -8.69
C VAL A 209 8.62 -14.49 -7.93
N LEU A 210 8.21 -13.33 -7.45
CA LEU A 210 9.07 -12.44 -6.68
C LEU A 210 9.51 -13.05 -5.35
N SER A 211 8.59 -13.69 -4.64
CA SER A 211 8.88 -14.39 -3.40
C SER A 211 9.89 -15.51 -3.62
N LEU A 212 9.71 -16.33 -4.67
CA LEU A 212 10.64 -17.39 -5.03
C LEU A 212 12.01 -16.81 -5.40
N ALA A 213 12.07 -15.82 -6.29
CA ALA A 213 13.32 -15.19 -6.69
C ALA A 213 14.08 -14.57 -5.52
N GLY A 214 13.36 -13.95 -4.58
CA GLY A 214 13.95 -13.38 -3.36
C GLY A 214 14.53 -14.46 -2.43
N ARG A 215 13.84 -15.61 -2.28
CA ARG A 215 14.34 -16.74 -1.49
C ARG A 215 15.55 -17.40 -2.12
N LEU A 216 15.54 -17.59 -3.45
CA LEU A 216 16.69 -18.12 -4.20
C LEU A 216 17.93 -17.24 -3.98
N ARG A 217 17.83 -15.92 -4.18
CA ARG A 217 18.95 -15.01 -3.94
C ARG A 217 19.46 -15.06 -2.49
N ALA A 218 18.55 -15.15 -1.53
CA ALA A 218 18.92 -15.24 -0.12
C ALA A 218 19.65 -16.58 0.20
N ALA A 219 19.22 -17.69 -0.43
CA ALA A 219 19.87 -18.98 -0.31
C ALA A 219 21.25 -19.02 -1.00
N GLU A 220 21.36 -18.42 -2.19
CA GLU A 220 22.65 -18.26 -2.90
C GLU A 220 23.65 -17.49 -2.04
N ALA A 221 23.21 -16.38 -1.42
CA ALA A 221 24.06 -15.58 -0.54
C ALA A 221 24.57 -16.34 0.71
N ARG A 222 23.82 -17.40 1.13
CA ARG A 222 24.22 -18.31 2.23
C ARG A 222 24.96 -19.56 1.77
N GLY A 223 25.13 -19.76 0.47
CA GLY A 223 25.70 -21.00 -0.10
C GLY A 223 24.77 -22.21 -0.03
N GLU A 224 23.46 -21.98 0.10
CA GLU A 224 22.42 -23.04 0.30
C GLU A 224 21.53 -23.23 -0.92
N ALA A 225 21.87 -22.67 -2.08
CA ALA A 225 21.01 -22.65 -3.28
C ALA A 225 20.61 -24.05 -3.78
N GLY A 226 21.42 -25.07 -3.57
CA GLY A 226 21.12 -26.46 -3.94
C GLY A 226 20.16 -27.19 -3.00
N GLN A 227 19.64 -26.54 -1.96
CA GLN A 227 18.71 -27.14 -0.98
C GLN A 227 17.25 -26.67 -1.19
N LEU A 228 17.01 -25.85 -2.20
CA LEU A 228 15.67 -25.35 -2.57
C LEU A 228 15.13 -26.17 -3.74
N GLU A 229 14.94 -27.46 -3.55
CA GLU A 229 14.14 -28.32 -4.43
C GLU A 229 12.66 -28.31 -4.01
#